data_37c57c618b39896474a68102b56f6e04
#
_entry.id   37c57c618b39896474a68102b56f6e04
#
_cell.length_a   1.000
_cell.length_b   1.000
_cell.length_c   1.000
_cell.angle_alpha   90.00
_cell.angle_beta   90.00
_cell.angle_gamma   90.00
#
_symmetry.space_group_name_H-M   'P 1'
#
loop_
_entity.id
_entity.type
_entity.pdbx_description
1 polymer ?
#
loop_
_entity_poly.entity_id
_entity_poly.type
_entity_poly.pdbx_seq_one_letter_code
_entity_poly.pdbx_strand_id
1 'polypeptide(L)'
;MSLKHGVYAQEKATSLVTPLVADVGIPFVVGAAPVQSAGSPARPNVPVLCTSWDEAVAKLGFSYDWEAYPICEFMYSHFQLFGCQPVIFCNVMDPARMKTEAAAAEYAVTDHVVRLPFSTLGDSIAVSLPDGEQ
;
A
#
# COMPACT_ATOMS: atom_id res chain seq x y z
N MET A 1 -21.26 44.62 -56.60
CA MET A 1 -21.21 43.91 -55.28
C MET A 1 -20.30 42.70 -55.43
N SER A 2 -19.17 42.72 -54.80
CA SER A 2 -18.22 41.58 -54.82
C SER A 2 -18.60 40.60 -53.70
N LEU A 3 -19.08 39.43 -54.09
CA LEU A 3 -19.31 38.37 -53.16
C LEU A 3 -17.94 37.77 -52.76
N LYS A 4 -17.54 37.93 -51.54
CA LYS A 4 -16.37 37.27 -50.97
C LYS A 4 -16.68 35.79 -50.82
N HIS A 5 -16.06 34.96 -51.65
CA HIS A 5 -16.04 33.52 -51.47
C HIS A 5 -15.01 33.17 -50.38
N GLY A 6 -15.46 32.54 -49.32
CA GLY A 6 -14.62 32.07 -48.25
C GLY A 6 -15.38 31.12 -47.29
N VAL A 7 -14.69 30.21 -46.70
CA VAL A 7 -15.21 29.35 -45.61
C VAL A 7 -15.07 30.14 -44.33
N TYR A 8 -16.17 30.48 -43.71
CA TYR A 8 -16.20 31.14 -42.41
C TYR A 8 -16.40 30.07 -41.35
N ALA A 9 -15.35 29.69 -40.68
CA ALA A 9 -15.43 28.84 -39.47
C ALA A 9 -15.71 29.74 -38.25
N GLN A 10 -16.79 29.52 -37.61
CA GLN A 10 -17.13 30.18 -36.33
C GLN A 10 -16.89 29.15 -35.21
N GLU A 11 -15.88 29.35 -34.40
CA GLU A 11 -15.71 28.58 -33.17
C GLU A 11 -16.80 28.97 -32.19
N LYS A 12 -17.69 28.03 -31.89
CA LYS A 12 -18.56 28.14 -30.73
C LYS A 12 -17.80 27.53 -29.55
N ALA A 13 -17.59 28.33 -28.52
CA ALA A 13 -17.10 27.80 -27.26
C ALA A 13 -18.10 26.72 -26.80
N THR A 14 -17.63 25.46 -26.81
CA THR A 14 -18.36 24.38 -26.18
C THR A 14 -18.34 24.71 -24.70
N SER A 15 -19.51 24.89 -24.09
CA SER A 15 -19.58 25.07 -22.64
C SER A 15 -18.91 23.86 -22.01
N LEU A 16 -17.76 24.08 -21.39
CA LEU A 16 -17.15 23.10 -20.51
C LEU A 16 -18.18 22.89 -19.40
N VAL A 17 -18.87 21.75 -19.47
CA VAL A 17 -19.61 21.28 -18.31
C VAL A 17 -18.57 21.12 -17.23
N THR A 18 -18.58 22.01 -16.24
CA THR A 18 -17.77 21.82 -15.04
C THR A 18 -18.04 20.41 -14.54
N PRO A 19 -17.01 19.57 -14.38
CA PRO A 19 -17.21 18.22 -13.87
C PRO A 19 -17.99 18.35 -12.56
N LEU A 20 -19.12 17.67 -12.48
CA LEU A 20 -19.87 17.56 -11.24
C LEU A 20 -18.92 16.81 -10.29
N VAL A 21 -18.36 17.51 -9.34
CA VAL A 21 -17.63 16.87 -8.23
C VAL A 21 -18.72 16.18 -7.43
N ALA A 22 -19.00 14.92 -7.73
CA ALA A 22 -19.81 14.09 -6.87
C ALA A 22 -19.04 14.00 -5.54
N ASP A 23 -19.75 14.32 -4.45
CA ASP A 23 -19.24 14.11 -3.11
C ASP A 23 -19.21 12.59 -2.88
N VAL A 24 -18.14 11.95 -3.39
CA VAL A 24 -17.97 10.49 -3.33
C VAL A 24 -17.52 10.18 -1.92
N GLY A 25 -18.23 9.26 -1.25
CA GLY A 25 -17.84 8.80 0.07
C GLY A 25 -16.40 8.27 0.06
N ILE A 26 -15.68 8.45 1.17
CA ILE A 26 -14.31 7.95 1.32
C ILE A 26 -14.38 6.41 1.36
N PRO A 27 -13.65 5.70 0.49
CA PRO A 27 -13.60 4.24 0.50
C PRO A 27 -13.10 3.72 1.85
N PHE A 28 -13.74 2.65 2.36
CA PHE A 28 -13.35 1.95 3.58
C PHE A 28 -13.01 0.50 3.23
N VAL A 29 -11.76 0.12 3.46
CA VAL A 29 -11.21 -1.19 3.09
C VAL A 29 -10.77 -1.94 4.34
N VAL A 30 -11.23 -3.18 4.49
CA VAL A 30 -10.87 -4.08 5.61
C VAL A 30 -10.16 -5.30 5.06
N GLY A 31 -9.05 -5.68 5.67
CA GLY A 31 -8.29 -6.87 5.24
C GLY A 31 -6.98 -7.04 5.99
N ALA A 32 -6.13 -7.94 5.50
CA ALA A 32 -4.78 -8.12 6.02
C ALA A 32 -3.78 -7.21 5.29
N ALA A 33 -2.83 -6.67 6.07
CA ALA A 33 -1.71 -5.89 5.56
C ALA A 33 -0.41 -6.31 6.28
N PRO A 34 0.75 -6.26 5.60
CA PRO A 34 2.03 -6.69 6.16
C PRO A 34 2.62 -5.63 7.10
N VAL A 35 1.90 -5.32 8.19
CA VAL A 35 2.28 -4.27 9.15
C VAL A 35 3.64 -4.50 9.82
N GLN A 36 4.15 -5.74 9.83
CA GLN A 36 5.50 -6.06 10.29
C GLN A 36 6.60 -5.42 9.42
N SER A 37 6.30 -5.04 8.18
CA SER A 37 7.22 -4.32 7.28
C SER A 37 7.03 -2.81 7.31
N ALA A 38 6.05 -2.31 8.08
CA ALA A 38 5.74 -0.89 8.17
C ALA A 38 6.75 -0.15 9.07
N GLY A 39 7.15 1.06 8.67
CA GLY A 39 8.03 1.89 9.47
C GLY A 39 7.37 2.50 10.71
N SER A 40 6.03 2.65 10.69
CA SER A 40 5.21 3.14 11.80
C SER A 40 3.90 2.37 11.84
N PRO A 41 3.91 1.11 12.29
CA PRO A 41 2.80 0.18 12.11
C PRO A 41 1.52 0.68 12.78
N ALA A 42 0.43 0.63 12.02
CA ALA A 42 -0.90 0.91 12.53
C ALA A 42 -1.37 -0.22 13.45
N ARG A 43 -2.16 0.15 14.46
CA ARG A 43 -2.74 -0.84 15.39
C ARG A 43 -3.76 -1.72 14.67
N PRO A 44 -3.77 -3.03 14.92
CA PRO A 44 -4.80 -3.93 14.39
C PRO A 44 -6.21 -3.50 14.79
N ASN A 45 -7.17 -3.69 13.89
CA ASN A 45 -8.59 -3.36 14.06
C ASN A 45 -8.89 -1.88 14.37
N VAL A 46 -7.94 -0.99 14.08
CA VAL A 46 -8.14 0.47 14.18
C VAL A 46 -8.13 1.06 12.78
N PRO A 47 -9.22 1.72 12.34
CA PRO A 47 -9.25 2.40 11.05
C PRO A 47 -8.22 3.52 10.98
N VAL A 48 -7.51 3.59 9.86
CA VAL A 48 -6.52 4.65 9.57
C VAL A 48 -6.86 5.32 8.25
N LEU A 49 -6.97 6.64 8.29
CA LEU A 49 -7.07 7.44 7.09
C LEU A 49 -5.67 7.57 6.47
N CYS A 50 -5.58 7.29 5.17
CA CYS A 50 -4.38 7.48 4.38
C CYS A 50 -4.70 8.42 3.22
N THR A 51 -3.90 9.47 3.08
CA THR A 51 -4.05 10.51 2.07
C THR A 51 -3.02 10.39 0.95
N SER A 52 -2.05 9.51 1.10
CA SER A 52 -1.00 9.26 0.11
C SER A 52 -0.51 7.81 0.17
N TRP A 53 0.17 7.40 -0.91
CA TRP A 53 0.85 6.12 -1.00
C TRP A 53 1.89 5.93 0.11
N ASP A 54 2.76 6.93 0.30
CA ASP A 54 3.84 6.85 1.28
C ASP A 54 3.32 6.73 2.71
N GLU A 55 2.24 7.43 3.03
CA GLU A 55 1.56 7.33 4.32
C GLU A 55 0.97 5.93 4.53
N ALA A 56 0.32 5.37 3.50
CA ALA A 56 -0.26 4.03 3.56
C ALA A 56 0.83 2.97 3.75
N VAL A 57 1.93 3.04 3.00
CA VAL A 57 3.07 2.12 3.14
C VAL A 57 3.74 2.26 4.51
N ALA A 58 3.92 3.47 5.01
CA ALA A 58 4.51 3.69 6.33
C ALA A 58 3.68 3.09 7.48
N LYS A 59 2.34 3.09 7.36
CA LYS A 59 1.42 2.59 8.39
C LYS A 59 1.06 1.11 8.25
N LEU A 60 0.95 0.61 7.02
CA LEU A 60 0.40 -0.72 6.74
C LEU A 60 1.46 -1.69 6.18
N GLY A 61 2.62 -1.17 5.73
CA GLY A 61 3.56 -1.94 4.95
C GLY A 61 3.04 -2.19 3.52
N PHE A 62 3.84 -2.87 2.71
CA PHE A 62 3.44 -3.23 1.35
C PHE A 62 4.09 -4.53 0.89
N SER A 63 3.32 -5.34 0.18
CA SER A 63 3.77 -6.56 -0.50
C SER A 63 3.00 -6.76 -1.80
N TYR A 64 3.63 -7.38 -2.80
CA TYR A 64 2.95 -7.83 -4.01
C TYR A 64 2.26 -9.19 -3.86
N ASP A 65 2.36 -9.81 -2.69
CA ASP A 65 1.59 -11.01 -2.34
C ASP A 65 0.17 -10.59 -1.92
N TRP A 66 -0.69 -10.41 -2.90
CA TRP A 66 -2.06 -9.94 -2.69
C TRP A 66 -2.99 -11.00 -2.14
N GLU A 67 -2.61 -12.27 -2.28
CA GLU A 67 -3.35 -13.37 -1.67
C GLU A 67 -3.22 -13.36 -0.15
N ALA A 68 -2.00 -13.16 0.35
CA ALA A 68 -1.73 -13.03 1.78
C ALA A 68 -2.15 -11.66 2.35
N TYR A 69 -2.01 -10.59 1.54
CA TYR A 69 -2.21 -9.20 1.98
C TYR A 69 -3.13 -8.41 1.05
N PRO A 70 -4.44 -8.70 1.04
CA PRO A 70 -5.39 -8.09 0.09
C PRO A 70 -5.50 -6.56 0.20
N ILE A 71 -5.20 -5.95 1.35
CA ILE A 71 -5.15 -4.47 1.45
C ILE A 71 -4.13 -3.87 0.47
N CYS A 72 -3.01 -4.56 0.20
CA CYS A 72 -1.97 -4.06 -0.69
C CYS A 72 -2.43 -3.89 -2.14
N GLU A 73 -3.33 -4.74 -2.62
CA GLU A 73 -3.95 -4.60 -3.94
C GLU A 73 -4.78 -3.32 -4.02
N PHE A 74 -5.60 -3.04 -3.00
CA PHE A 74 -6.39 -1.81 -2.92
C PHE A 74 -5.52 -0.56 -2.77
N MET A 75 -4.45 -0.64 -1.97
CA MET A 75 -3.48 0.46 -1.87
C MET A 75 -2.87 0.77 -3.22
N TYR A 76 -2.41 -0.26 -3.94
CA TYR A 76 -1.78 -0.09 -5.24
C TYR A 76 -2.76 0.48 -6.27
N SER A 77 -3.95 -0.10 -6.39
CA SER A 77 -4.96 0.35 -7.36
C SER A 77 -5.40 1.79 -7.09
N HIS A 78 -5.73 2.15 -5.84
CA HIS A 78 -6.24 3.47 -5.52
C HIS A 78 -5.17 4.56 -5.63
N PHE A 79 -3.99 4.36 -5.05
CA PHE A 79 -2.97 5.40 -5.02
C PHE A 79 -2.09 5.42 -6.26
N GLN A 80 -1.64 4.24 -6.76
CA GLN A 80 -0.66 4.19 -7.84
C GLN A 80 -1.30 4.17 -9.23
N LEU A 81 -2.42 3.47 -9.42
CA LEU A 81 -3.04 3.37 -10.74
C LEU A 81 -4.04 4.50 -10.99
N PHE A 82 -4.91 4.80 -10.03
CA PHE A 82 -6.02 5.72 -10.24
C PHE A 82 -5.89 7.07 -9.53
N GLY A 83 -4.95 7.24 -8.63
CA GLY A 83 -4.76 8.47 -7.87
C GLY A 83 -5.96 8.85 -7.01
N CYS A 84 -6.76 7.86 -6.58
CA CYS A 84 -7.95 8.06 -5.77
C CYS A 84 -7.57 8.14 -4.30
N GLN A 85 -7.79 9.30 -3.71
CA GLN A 85 -7.49 9.56 -2.30
C GLN A 85 -8.49 10.56 -1.73
N PRO A 86 -8.76 10.54 -0.41
CA PRO A 86 -8.22 9.66 0.62
C PRO A 86 -8.91 8.29 0.66
N VAL A 87 -8.29 7.32 1.37
CA VAL A 87 -8.84 5.97 1.64
C VAL A 87 -8.69 5.65 3.11
N ILE A 88 -9.69 5.01 3.71
CA ILE A 88 -9.62 4.49 5.08
C ILE A 88 -9.33 2.98 5.00
N PHE A 89 -8.27 2.55 5.66
CA PHE A 89 -7.91 1.15 5.79
C PHE A 89 -8.07 0.67 7.24
N CYS A 90 -8.53 -0.57 7.39
CA CYS A 90 -8.58 -1.25 8.67
C CYS A 90 -7.85 -2.60 8.54
N ASN A 91 -6.64 -2.68 9.08
CA ASN A 91 -5.89 -3.94 9.11
C ASN A 91 -6.40 -4.84 10.24
N VAL A 92 -6.78 -6.07 9.90
CA VAL A 92 -7.24 -7.07 10.87
C VAL A 92 -6.15 -8.04 11.31
N MET A 93 -4.98 -8.02 10.64
CA MET A 93 -3.86 -8.86 11.01
C MET A 93 -3.13 -8.29 12.23
N ASP A 94 -2.99 -9.11 13.26
CA ASP A 94 -2.21 -8.79 14.46
C ASP A 94 -0.99 -9.71 14.53
N PRO A 95 0.22 -9.22 14.15
CA PRO A 95 1.42 -10.04 14.14
C PRO A 95 1.77 -10.60 15.53
N ALA A 96 1.43 -9.90 16.61
CA ALA A 96 1.71 -10.36 17.96
C ALA A 96 0.89 -11.59 18.36
N ARG A 97 -0.33 -11.70 17.82
CA ARG A 97 -1.28 -12.79 18.12
C ARG A 97 -1.27 -13.90 17.09
N MET A 98 -0.91 -13.58 15.84
CA MET A 98 -0.98 -14.50 14.69
C MET A 98 0.39 -15.09 14.33
N LYS A 99 1.44 -14.74 15.07
CA LYS A 99 2.77 -15.31 14.84
C LYS A 99 2.81 -16.79 15.24
N THR A 100 3.58 -17.54 14.46
CA THR A 100 3.99 -18.90 14.79
C THR A 100 5.51 -18.92 14.99
N GLU A 101 6.00 -19.71 15.91
CA GLU A 101 7.45 -19.92 16.06
C GLU A 101 7.93 -20.90 15.01
N ALA A 102 8.92 -20.47 14.22
CA ALA A 102 9.60 -21.37 13.31
C ALA A 102 10.72 -22.13 14.04
N ALA A 103 10.95 -23.37 13.65
CA ALA A 103 12.11 -24.12 14.12
C ALA A 103 13.41 -23.40 13.69
N ALA A 104 14.45 -23.55 14.48
CA ALA A 104 15.77 -23.03 14.12
C ALA A 104 16.21 -23.58 12.76
N ALA A 105 16.69 -22.71 11.89
CA ALA A 105 17.16 -23.04 10.56
C ALA A 105 18.50 -22.33 10.31
N GLU A 106 19.36 -22.99 9.52
CA GLU A 106 20.62 -22.42 9.12
C GLU A 106 20.44 -21.52 7.90
N TYR A 107 21.00 -20.32 7.95
CA TYR A 107 20.98 -19.37 6.84
C TYR A 107 22.41 -19.02 6.44
N ALA A 108 22.68 -19.07 5.14
CA ALA A 108 23.97 -18.67 4.61
C ALA A 108 24.16 -17.15 4.71
N VAL A 109 25.32 -16.74 5.21
CA VAL A 109 25.75 -15.34 5.19
C VAL A 109 26.44 -15.07 3.86
N THR A 110 25.89 -14.13 3.07
CA THR A 110 26.48 -13.69 1.81
C THR A 110 26.73 -12.19 1.89
N ASP A 111 27.95 -11.77 1.64
CA ASP A 111 28.35 -10.35 1.73
C ASP A 111 27.99 -9.68 3.07
N HIS A 112 28.18 -10.40 4.17
CA HIS A 112 27.82 -9.96 5.54
C HIS A 112 26.32 -9.76 5.76
N VAL A 113 25.47 -10.30 4.88
CA VAL A 113 23.99 -10.16 4.96
C VAL A 113 23.36 -11.54 5.02
N VAL A 114 22.38 -11.68 5.90
CA VAL A 114 21.46 -12.83 5.94
C VAL A 114 20.09 -12.35 5.47
N ARG A 115 19.49 -13.08 4.54
CA ARG A 115 18.14 -12.79 4.03
C ARG A 115 17.15 -13.74 4.66
N LEU A 116 16.23 -13.21 5.43
CA LEU A 116 15.12 -13.94 6.04
C LEU A 116 13.86 -13.83 5.20
N PRO A 117 12.89 -14.76 5.34
CA PRO A 117 11.59 -14.63 4.70
C PRO A 117 10.90 -13.32 5.07
N PHE A 118 10.15 -12.73 4.13
CA PHE A 118 9.44 -11.46 4.34
C PHE A 118 8.46 -11.49 5.54
N SER A 119 7.92 -12.66 5.86
CA SER A 119 7.01 -12.88 6.99
C SER A 119 7.70 -12.89 8.37
N THR A 120 9.04 -12.78 8.42
CA THR A 120 9.80 -12.80 9.69
C THR A 120 9.56 -11.51 10.47
N LEU A 121 9.25 -11.65 11.77
CA LEU A 121 9.15 -10.51 12.69
C LEU A 121 10.54 -10.16 13.23
N GLY A 122 11.01 -8.94 12.94
CA GLY A 122 12.37 -8.50 13.24
C GLY A 122 12.75 -8.53 14.72
N ASP A 123 11.81 -8.23 15.60
CA ASP A 123 11.98 -8.20 17.05
C ASP A 123 11.91 -9.57 17.74
N SER A 124 11.64 -10.63 16.97
CA SER A 124 11.58 -12.03 17.46
C SER A 124 12.72 -12.92 16.97
N ILE A 125 13.77 -12.34 16.37
CA ILE A 125 14.90 -13.10 15.83
C ILE A 125 15.92 -13.36 16.94
N ALA A 126 16.25 -14.64 17.17
CA ALA A 126 17.39 -15.04 17.96
C ALA A 126 18.47 -15.63 17.03
N VAL A 127 19.70 -15.15 17.15
CA VAL A 127 20.83 -15.62 16.35
C VAL A 127 21.77 -16.38 17.27
N SER A 128 22.15 -17.60 16.88
CA SER A 128 23.23 -18.37 17.52
C SER A 128 24.28 -18.75 16.48
N LEU A 129 25.54 -18.66 16.87
CA LEU A 129 26.65 -19.13 16.04
C LEU A 129 26.84 -20.63 16.26
N PRO A 130 27.30 -21.40 15.24
CA PRO A 130 27.41 -22.85 15.32
C PRO A 130 28.45 -23.32 16.37
N ASP A 131 29.37 -22.48 16.78
CA ASP A 131 30.44 -22.82 17.73
C ASP A 131 30.18 -22.34 19.18
N GLY A 132 28.97 -21.88 19.49
CA GLY A 132 28.58 -21.47 20.85
C GLY A 132 29.25 -20.19 21.38
N GLU A 133 29.96 -19.44 20.55
CA GLU A 133 30.43 -18.10 20.88
C GLU A 133 29.28 -17.09 20.64
N GLN A 134 28.92 -16.40 21.71
CA GLN A 134 27.92 -15.33 21.71
C GLN A 134 28.53 -14.00 21.27
#